data_4a78283780dd3e76f456049df315d775
#
_entry.id   4a78283780dd3e76f456049df315d775
#
_cell.length_a   1.000
_cell.length_b   1.000
_cell.length_c   1.000
_cell.angle_alpha   90.00
_cell.angle_beta   90.00
_cell.angle_gamma   90.00
#
_symmetry.space_group_name_H-M   'P 1'
#
loop_
_entity.id
_entity.type
_entity.pdbx_description
1 polymer ?
#
loop_
_entity_poly.entity_id
_entity_poly.type
_entity_poly.pdbx_seq_one_letter_code
_entity_poly.pdbx_strand_id
1 'polypeptide(L)'
;MQKRFSTEKLLTVICIAWGLFHLYTAFFGVLTAMWQRSIHLGFAMVVCFLMMFQKTDKKLLKALYIAMCLAAIGFVLYFLLDFKGIVSRYGRPNDIDLLFGGAIIILTLIFTAEKTGKILPGIAIVFILYAIFGQSLPGILGHRGYSVTRIINQMSLSTEGIFGTSLGVSATYIYIFMLFGALLRKQTSDSFISILRLRRSVKAPADLQKRLSYPAACSARYPAVRLQMLPAQALLPFL
;
A
#
# COMPACT_ATOMS: atom_id res chain seq x y z
N MET A 1 21.24 -10.69 -15.01
CA MET A 1 21.02 -9.23 -15.13
C MET A 1 19.72 -8.88 -15.85
N GLN A 2 19.42 -9.48 -16.98
CA GLN A 2 18.26 -9.14 -17.84
C GLN A 2 16.88 -9.32 -17.18
N LYS A 3 16.66 -10.37 -16.37
CA LYS A 3 15.38 -10.62 -15.66
C LYS A 3 15.09 -9.58 -14.56
N ARG A 4 16.12 -9.06 -13.90
CA ARG A 4 15.95 -8.04 -12.84
C ARG A 4 15.52 -6.69 -13.44
N PHE A 5 16.06 -6.33 -14.59
CA PHE A 5 15.70 -5.10 -15.30
C PHE A 5 14.26 -5.10 -15.82
N SER A 6 13.73 -6.27 -16.20
CA SER A 6 12.33 -6.42 -16.63
C SER A 6 11.33 -6.24 -15.49
N THR A 7 11.62 -6.80 -14.31
CA THR A 7 10.73 -6.66 -13.13
C THR A 7 10.73 -5.26 -12.52
N GLU A 8 11.84 -4.54 -12.61
CA GLU A 8 11.90 -3.13 -12.19
C GLU A 8 11.03 -2.23 -13.08
N LYS A 9 11.05 -2.45 -14.40
CA LYS A 9 10.17 -1.74 -15.33
C LYS A 9 8.69 -2.04 -15.06
N LEU A 10 8.36 -3.31 -14.83
CA LEU A 10 6.99 -3.73 -14.51
C LEU A 10 6.49 -3.02 -13.24
N LEU A 11 7.31 -3.00 -12.20
CA LEU A 11 6.97 -2.35 -10.93
C LEU A 11 6.74 -0.84 -11.14
N THR A 12 7.58 -0.19 -11.94
CA THR A 12 7.42 1.24 -12.29
C THR A 12 6.10 1.49 -13.02
N VAL A 13 5.75 0.65 -13.98
CA VAL A 13 4.47 0.77 -14.73
C VAL A 13 3.28 0.61 -13.79
N ILE A 14 3.30 -0.38 -12.89
CA ILE A 14 2.24 -0.59 -11.91
C ILE A 14 2.10 0.61 -10.96
N CYS A 15 3.21 1.17 -10.47
CA CYS A 15 3.20 2.36 -9.61
C CYS A 15 2.64 3.60 -10.35
N ILE A 16 2.98 3.77 -11.64
CA ILE A 16 2.43 4.85 -12.46
C ILE A 16 0.92 4.65 -12.65
N ALA A 17 0.48 3.43 -12.98
CA ALA A 17 -0.94 3.11 -13.12
C ALA A 17 -1.71 3.37 -11.83
N TRP A 18 -1.15 3.01 -10.68
CA TRP A 18 -1.71 3.28 -9.35
C TRP A 18 -1.84 4.78 -9.09
N GLY A 19 -0.78 5.56 -9.38
CA GLY A 19 -0.82 7.03 -9.28
C GLY A 19 -1.88 7.65 -10.18
N LEU A 20 -1.95 7.23 -11.44
CA LEU A 20 -2.95 7.71 -12.39
C LEU A 20 -4.38 7.37 -11.96
N PHE A 21 -4.61 6.18 -11.41
CA PHE A 21 -5.91 5.79 -10.86
C PHE A 21 -6.36 6.76 -9.76
N HIS A 22 -5.48 7.09 -8.82
CA HIS A 22 -5.82 8.02 -7.73
C HIS A 22 -5.99 9.47 -8.19
N LEU A 23 -5.20 9.90 -9.16
CA LEU A 23 -5.40 11.22 -9.80
C LEU A 23 -6.75 11.29 -10.52
N TYR A 24 -7.09 10.23 -11.27
CA TYR A 24 -8.39 10.16 -11.93
C TYR A 24 -9.54 10.26 -10.92
N THR A 25 -9.52 9.48 -9.85
CA THR A 25 -10.58 9.50 -8.84
C THR A 25 -10.62 10.80 -8.03
N ALA A 26 -9.49 11.50 -7.90
CA ALA A 26 -9.45 12.82 -7.28
C ALA A 26 -10.09 13.92 -8.15
N PHE A 27 -9.93 13.85 -9.48
CA PHE A 27 -10.48 14.84 -10.40
C PHE A 27 -11.95 14.59 -10.76
N PHE A 28 -12.31 13.33 -10.99
CA PHE A 28 -13.64 12.97 -11.49
C PHE A 28 -14.59 12.44 -10.41
N GLY A 29 -14.11 12.35 -9.17
CA GLY A 29 -14.87 11.84 -8.03
C GLY A 29 -14.52 10.40 -7.67
N VAL A 30 -14.66 10.11 -6.38
CA VAL A 30 -14.38 8.78 -5.82
C VAL A 30 -15.40 7.75 -6.29
N LEU A 31 -14.92 6.56 -6.58
CA LEU A 31 -15.77 5.40 -6.85
C LEU A 31 -16.54 4.97 -5.59
N THR A 32 -17.42 3.98 -5.73
CA THR A 32 -18.06 3.36 -4.54
C THR A 32 -16.98 2.91 -3.55
N ALA A 33 -17.27 3.04 -2.25
CA ALA A 33 -16.28 2.79 -1.19
C ALA A 33 -15.54 1.46 -1.36
N MET A 34 -16.27 0.39 -1.70
CA MET A 34 -15.69 -0.95 -1.86
C MET A 34 -14.77 -1.03 -3.09
N TRP A 35 -15.15 -0.45 -4.22
CA TRP A 35 -14.33 -0.45 -5.42
C TRP A 35 -13.02 0.34 -5.21
N GLN A 36 -13.14 1.56 -4.68
CA GLN A 36 -11.98 2.41 -4.41
C GLN A 36 -10.98 1.70 -3.51
N ARG A 37 -11.47 1.10 -2.42
CA ARG A 37 -10.65 0.44 -1.41
C ARG A 37 -10.07 -0.87 -1.92
N SER A 38 -10.83 -1.67 -2.67
CA SER A 38 -10.37 -2.94 -3.23
C SER A 38 -9.25 -2.73 -4.26
N ILE A 39 -9.42 -1.77 -5.17
CA ILE A 39 -8.40 -1.44 -6.18
C ILE A 39 -7.14 -0.92 -5.49
N HIS A 40 -7.28 -0.01 -4.52
CA HIS A 40 -6.14 0.52 -3.77
C HIS A 40 -5.35 -0.58 -3.06
N LEU A 41 -6.03 -1.45 -2.31
CA LEU A 41 -5.42 -2.57 -1.61
C LEU A 41 -4.76 -3.56 -2.58
N GLY A 42 -5.41 -3.83 -3.70
CA GLY A 42 -4.86 -4.71 -4.74
C GLY A 42 -3.55 -4.19 -5.31
N PHE A 43 -3.48 -2.91 -5.67
CA PHE A 43 -2.22 -2.29 -6.11
C PHE A 43 -1.14 -2.37 -5.03
N ALA A 44 -1.48 -2.05 -3.78
CA ALA A 44 -0.55 -2.10 -2.65
C ALA A 44 0.04 -3.51 -2.46
N MET A 45 -0.81 -4.55 -2.48
CA MET A 45 -0.38 -5.94 -2.35
C MET A 45 0.51 -6.38 -3.52
N VAL A 46 0.10 -6.09 -4.77
CA VAL A 46 0.87 -6.47 -5.96
C VAL A 46 2.25 -5.82 -5.93
N VAL A 47 2.34 -4.52 -5.64
CA VAL A 47 3.63 -3.81 -5.51
C VAL A 47 4.48 -4.44 -4.41
N CYS A 48 3.90 -4.73 -3.25
CA CYS A 48 4.61 -5.34 -2.13
C CYS A 48 5.17 -6.72 -2.50
N PHE A 49 4.33 -7.63 -3.01
CA PHE A 49 4.74 -8.99 -3.32
C PHE A 49 5.75 -9.04 -4.47
N LEU A 50 5.64 -8.15 -5.47
CA LEU A 50 6.67 -8.01 -6.51
C LEU A 50 8.01 -7.53 -5.95
N MET A 51 8.00 -6.63 -4.96
CA MET A 51 9.23 -6.20 -4.28
C MET A 51 9.86 -7.35 -3.47
N MET A 52 9.04 -8.17 -2.80
CA MET A 52 9.51 -9.35 -2.08
C MET A 52 10.07 -10.40 -3.04
N PHE A 53 9.43 -10.59 -4.18
CA PHE A 53 9.92 -11.44 -5.27
C PHE A 53 11.34 -11.03 -5.72
N GLN A 54 11.60 -9.71 -5.82
CA GLN A 54 12.94 -9.21 -6.22
C GLN A 54 14.00 -9.43 -5.14
N LYS A 55 13.62 -9.39 -3.87
CA LYS A 55 14.54 -9.53 -2.74
C LYS A 55 14.97 -10.97 -2.45
N THR A 56 14.14 -11.95 -2.82
CA THR A 56 14.40 -13.36 -2.51
C THR A 56 15.10 -14.08 -3.67
N ASP A 57 16.00 -15.00 -3.35
CA ASP A 57 16.67 -15.85 -4.34
C ASP A 57 16.11 -17.28 -4.39
N LYS A 58 15.34 -17.69 -3.39
CA LYS A 58 14.76 -19.04 -3.30
C LYS A 58 13.62 -19.20 -4.32
N LYS A 59 13.74 -20.18 -5.23
CA LYS A 59 12.76 -20.44 -6.31
C LYS A 59 11.34 -20.66 -5.77
N LEU A 60 11.20 -21.41 -4.68
CA LEU A 60 9.90 -21.70 -4.05
C LEU A 60 9.22 -20.42 -3.54
N LEU A 61 9.96 -19.52 -2.87
CA LEU A 61 9.42 -18.26 -2.40
C LEU A 61 9.06 -17.31 -3.56
N LYS A 62 9.82 -17.34 -4.65
CA LYS A 62 9.47 -16.58 -5.87
C LYS A 62 8.13 -17.05 -6.45
N ALA A 63 7.93 -18.37 -6.55
CA ALA A 63 6.66 -18.93 -7.02
C ALA A 63 5.50 -18.54 -6.09
N LEU A 64 5.73 -18.56 -4.76
CA LEU A 64 4.74 -18.17 -3.78
C LEU A 64 4.34 -16.68 -3.91
N TYR A 65 5.31 -15.77 -4.06
CA TYR A 65 5.01 -14.34 -4.24
C TYR A 65 4.27 -14.05 -5.55
N ILE A 66 4.56 -14.78 -6.63
CA ILE A 66 3.78 -14.67 -7.88
C ILE A 66 2.35 -15.16 -7.65
N ALA A 67 2.17 -16.31 -6.99
CA ALA A 67 0.85 -16.83 -6.67
C ALA A 67 0.03 -15.84 -5.81
N MET A 68 0.67 -15.18 -4.84
CA MET A 68 0.05 -14.13 -4.03
C MET A 68 -0.34 -12.90 -4.85
N CYS A 69 0.50 -12.47 -5.81
CA CYS A 69 0.14 -11.40 -6.74
C CYS A 69 -1.09 -11.78 -7.58
N LEU A 70 -1.11 -12.98 -8.12
CA LEU A 70 -2.24 -13.47 -8.92
C LEU A 70 -3.51 -13.58 -8.09
N ALA A 71 -3.41 -14.06 -6.84
CA ALA A 71 -4.55 -14.13 -5.93
C ALA A 71 -5.08 -12.74 -5.56
N ALA A 72 -4.22 -11.75 -5.34
CA ALA A 72 -4.62 -10.37 -5.08
C ALA A 72 -5.34 -9.75 -6.31
N ILE A 73 -4.80 -9.96 -7.50
CA ILE A 73 -5.43 -9.51 -8.76
C ILE A 73 -6.77 -10.23 -8.96
N GLY A 74 -6.82 -11.55 -8.76
CA GLY A 74 -8.02 -12.36 -8.89
C GLY A 74 -9.13 -11.89 -7.95
N PHE A 75 -8.80 -11.55 -6.69
CA PHE A 75 -9.76 -10.98 -5.75
C PHE A 75 -10.32 -9.63 -6.24
N VAL A 76 -9.44 -8.71 -6.68
CA VAL A 76 -9.90 -7.40 -7.18
C VAL A 76 -10.82 -7.57 -8.38
N LEU A 77 -10.43 -8.42 -9.34
CA LEU A 77 -11.26 -8.70 -10.52
C LEU A 77 -12.61 -9.31 -10.14
N TYR A 78 -12.61 -10.32 -9.27
CA TYR A 78 -13.84 -10.92 -8.76
C TYR A 78 -14.75 -9.87 -8.12
N PHE A 79 -14.18 -9.03 -7.26
CA PHE A 79 -14.92 -7.98 -6.55
C PHE A 79 -15.50 -6.91 -7.51
N LEU A 80 -14.76 -6.56 -8.58
CA LEU A 80 -15.24 -5.60 -9.58
C LEU A 80 -16.33 -6.18 -10.46
N LEU A 81 -16.22 -7.46 -10.85
CA LEU A 81 -17.14 -8.11 -11.78
C LEU A 81 -18.46 -8.50 -11.11
N ASP A 82 -18.43 -9.03 -9.90
CA ASP A 82 -19.62 -9.54 -9.20
C ASP A 82 -20.06 -8.67 -8.01
N PHE A 83 -19.73 -7.39 -8.03
CA PHE A 83 -20.05 -6.46 -6.93
C PHE A 83 -21.54 -6.46 -6.55
N LYS A 84 -22.42 -6.40 -7.55
CA LYS A 84 -23.88 -6.43 -7.31
C LYS A 84 -24.32 -7.74 -6.69
N GLY A 85 -23.75 -8.86 -7.13
CA GLY A 85 -24.03 -10.19 -6.59
C GLY A 85 -23.57 -10.30 -5.14
N ILE A 86 -22.37 -9.85 -4.81
CA ILE A 86 -21.83 -9.85 -3.43
C ILE A 86 -22.73 -9.02 -2.50
N VAL A 87 -23.13 -7.82 -2.93
CA VAL A 87 -24.01 -6.95 -2.13
C VAL A 87 -25.38 -7.59 -1.92
N SER A 88 -25.96 -8.23 -2.94
CA SER A 88 -27.28 -8.89 -2.83
C SER A 88 -27.23 -10.13 -1.93
N ARG A 89 -26.08 -10.80 -1.82
CA ARG A 89 -25.85 -11.98 -0.98
C ARG A 89 -25.25 -11.65 0.39
N TYR A 90 -25.25 -10.38 0.79
CA TYR A 90 -24.69 -9.98 2.08
C TYR A 90 -25.35 -10.76 3.24
N GLY A 91 -24.50 -11.38 4.06
CA GLY A 91 -24.93 -12.26 5.15
C GLY A 91 -25.14 -13.73 4.76
N ARG A 92 -25.21 -14.07 3.46
CA ARG A 92 -25.30 -15.45 2.94
C ARG A 92 -24.32 -15.62 1.75
N PRO A 93 -23.02 -15.53 1.98
CA PRO A 93 -22.04 -15.63 0.93
C PRO A 93 -22.01 -17.02 0.30
N ASN A 94 -21.74 -17.07 -1.01
CA ASN A 94 -21.50 -18.30 -1.73
C ASN A 94 -20.10 -18.87 -1.39
N ASP A 95 -19.85 -20.13 -1.78
CA ASP A 95 -18.55 -20.77 -1.56
C ASP A 95 -17.41 -20.01 -2.25
N ILE A 96 -17.67 -19.39 -3.40
CA ILE A 96 -16.71 -18.55 -4.12
C ILE A 96 -16.41 -17.25 -3.32
N ASP A 97 -17.44 -16.61 -2.76
CA ASP A 97 -17.30 -15.44 -1.89
C ASP A 97 -16.42 -15.79 -0.68
N LEU A 98 -16.64 -16.97 -0.07
CA LEU A 98 -15.87 -17.45 1.07
C LEU A 98 -14.41 -17.76 0.70
N LEU A 99 -14.17 -18.35 -0.46
CA LEU A 99 -12.83 -18.64 -0.94
C LEU A 99 -12.02 -17.35 -1.14
N PHE A 100 -12.57 -16.41 -1.92
CA PHE A 100 -11.88 -15.14 -2.18
C PHE A 100 -11.80 -14.27 -0.92
N GLY A 101 -12.86 -14.26 -0.09
CA GLY A 101 -12.86 -13.54 1.18
C GLY A 101 -11.86 -14.08 2.19
N GLY A 102 -11.72 -15.41 2.29
CA GLY A 102 -10.69 -16.03 3.12
C GLY A 102 -9.28 -15.77 2.58
N ALA A 103 -9.11 -15.85 1.27
CA ALA A 103 -7.83 -15.57 0.64
C ALA A 103 -7.35 -14.13 0.90
N ILE A 104 -8.22 -13.12 0.79
CA ILE A 104 -7.82 -11.72 1.04
C ILE A 104 -7.47 -11.48 2.50
N ILE A 105 -8.12 -12.15 3.46
CA ILE A 105 -7.76 -12.06 4.88
C ILE A 105 -6.34 -12.59 5.08
N ILE A 106 -6.03 -13.77 4.54
CA ILE A 106 -4.70 -14.37 4.66
C ILE A 106 -3.65 -13.49 3.97
N LEU A 107 -3.92 -13.02 2.75
CA LEU A 107 -3.02 -12.13 2.02
C LEU A 107 -2.75 -10.83 2.78
N THR A 108 -3.77 -10.25 3.41
CA THR A 108 -3.64 -9.02 4.22
C THR A 108 -2.78 -9.28 5.46
N LEU A 109 -2.95 -10.42 6.14
CA LEU A 109 -2.12 -10.78 7.29
C LEU A 109 -0.65 -10.97 6.89
N ILE A 110 -0.39 -11.65 5.77
CA ILE A 110 0.97 -11.84 5.25
C ILE A 110 1.57 -10.49 4.84
N PHE A 111 0.81 -9.67 4.11
CA PHE A 111 1.22 -8.33 3.69
C PHE A 111 1.60 -7.47 4.92
N THR A 112 0.78 -7.48 5.97
CA THR A 112 1.03 -6.75 7.21
C THR A 112 2.27 -7.29 7.93
N ALA A 113 2.45 -8.62 7.99
CA ALA A 113 3.62 -9.25 8.60
C ALA A 113 4.94 -8.81 7.94
N GLU A 114 4.93 -8.70 6.62
CA GLU A 114 6.11 -8.31 5.85
C GLU A 114 6.43 -6.80 5.96
N LYS A 115 5.43 -5.96 6.18
CA LYS A 115 5.61 -4.51 6.23
C LYS A 115 5.79 -3.95 7.64
N THR A 116 4.95 -4.38 8.56
CA THR A 116 4.85 -3.82 9.91
C THR A 116 5.50 -4.73 10.97
N GLY A 117 5.88 -5.97 10.55
CA GLY A 117 6.39 -6.97 11.45
C GLY A 117 5.30 -7.91 11.98
N LYS A 118 5.71 -8.92 12.74
CA LYS A 118 4.84 -10.05 13.13
C LYS A 118 3.87 -9.74 14.28
N ILE A 119 4.07 -8.64 15.00
CA ILE A 119 3.28 -8.31 16.21
C ILE A 119 1.83 -8.00 15.84
N LEU A 120 1.60 -7.08 14.89
CA LEU A 120 0.25 -6.67 14.48
C LEU A 120 -0.58 -7.82 13.90
N PRO A 121 -0.11 -8.59 12.92
CA PRO A 121 -0.87 -9.73 12.43
C PRO A 121 -1.05 -10.82 13.50
N GLY A 122 -0.10 -10.99 14.43
CA GLY A 122 -0.25 -11.87 15.57
C GLY A 122 -1.43 -11.48 16.46
N ILE A 123 -1.55 -10.21 16.80
CA ILE A 123 -2.69 -9.67 17.55
C ILE A 123 -3.99 -9.91 16.77
N ALA A 124 -4.02 -9.62 15.47
CA ALA A 124 -5.21 -9.85 14.64
C ALA A 124 -5.64 -11.33 14.63
N ILE A 125 -4.69 -12.26 14.51
CA ILE A 125 -4.96 -13.69 14.58
C ILE A 125 -5.55 -14.07 15.94
N VAL A 126 -5.01 -13.56 17.05
CA VAL A 126 -5.55 -13.83 18.40
C VAL A 126 -7.00 -13.36 18.50
N PHE A 127 -7.34 -12.17 17.98
CA PHE A 127 -8.73 -11.68 17.99
C PHE A 127 -9.65 -12.48 17.07
N ILE A 128 -9.16 -12.98 15.93
CA ILE A 128 -9.95 -13.86 15.06
C ILE A 128 -10.23 -15.18 15.78
N LEU A 129 -9.22 -15.77 16.42
CA LEU A 129 -9.39 -16.99 17.22
C LEU A 129 -10.33 -16.76 18.41
N TYR A 130 -10.20 -15.64 19.10
CA TYR A 130 -11.15 -15.25 20.15
C TYR A 130 -12.59 -15.17 19.63
N ALA A 131 -12.80 -14.57 18.47
CA ALA A 131 -14.14 -14.48 17.87
C ALA A 131 -14.73 -15.87 17.53
N ILE A 132 -13.89 -16.85 17.15
CA ILE A 132 -14.34 -18.23 16.86
C ILE A 132 -14.61 -18.99 18.16
N PHE A 133 -13.66 -18.97 19.09
CA PHE A 133 -13.67 -19.81 20.31
C PHE A 133 -14.28 -19.16 21.54
N GLY A 134 -14.94 -18.02 21.39
CA GLY A 134 -15.50 -17.26 22.51
C GLY A 134 -16.49 -18.02 23.40
N GLN A 135 -17.11 -19.09 22.90
CA GLN A 135 -18.00 -19.95 23.69
C GLN A 135 -17.27 -20.75 24.76
N SER A 136 -15.99 -21.07 24.54
CA SER A 136 -15.18 -21.89 25.44
C SER A 136 -14.57 -21.09 26.60
N LEU A 137 -14.73 -19.75 26.61
CA LEU A 137 -14.12 -18.88 27.60
C LEU A 137 -15.07 -18.66 28.80
N PRO A 138 -14.56 -18.78 30.04
CA PRO A 138 -15.34 -18.58 31.23
C PRO A 138 -15.52 -17.08 31.55
N GLY A 139 -16.64 -16.74 32.24
CA GLY A 139 -16.87 -15.43 32.82
C GLY A 139 -17.13 -14.32 31.78
N ILE A 140 -16.68 -13.12 32.06
CA ILE A 140 -16.96 -11.89 31.30
C ILE A 140 -16.41 -11.96 29.84
N LEU A 141 -15.40 -12.76 29.60
CA LEU A 141 -14.79 -12.94 28.28
C LEU A 141 -15.56 -13.94 27.39
N GLY A 142 -16.48 -14.69 27.98
CA GLY A 142 -17.34 -15.64 27.25
C GLY A 142 -18.35 -14.92 26.36
N HIS A 143 -18.43 -15.32 25.09
CA HIS A 143 -19.46 -14.85 24.16
C HIS A 143 -19.94 -16.00 23.26
N ARG A 144 -21.07 -15.77 22.57
CA ARG A 144 -21.76 -16.81 21.77
C ARG A 144 -20.88 -17.49 20.68
N GLY A 145 -19.69 -16.91 20.35
CA GLY A 145 -18.87 -17.36 19.23
C GLY A 145 -19.49 -16.99 17.88
N TYR A 146 -18.64 -16.89 16.85
CA TYR A 146 -19.08 -16.59 15.49
C TYR A 146 -18.63 -17.71 14.54
N SER A 147 -19.48 -18.05 13.59
CA SER A 147 -19.09 -18.99 12.53
C SER A 147 -18.00 -18.37 11.63
N VAL A 148 -17.14 -19.20 11.09
CA VAL A 148 -16.08 -18.79 10.16
C VAL A 148 -16.66 -18.03 8.96
N THR A 149 -17.78 -18.50 8.43
CA THR A 149 -18.53 -17.83 7.35
C THR A 149 -18.90 -16.39 7.71
N ARG A 150 -19.39 -16.16 8.93
CA ARG A 150 -19.76 -14.83 9.40
C ARG A 150 -18.55 -13.92 9.56
N ILE A 151 -17.44 -14.45 10.07
CA ILE A 151 -16.19 -13.72 10.23
C ILE A 151 -15.64 -13.31 8.86
N ILE A 152 -15.57 -14.22 7.90
CA ILE A 152 -15.12 -13.93 6.54
C ILE A 152 -16.02 -12.85 5.90
N ASN A 153 -17.35 -13.01 6.01
CA ASN A 153 -18.28 -12.03 5.47
C ASN A 153 -18.08 -10.64 6.07
N GLN A 154 -17.93 -10.54 7.38
CA GLN A 154 -17.73 -9.27 8.08
C GLN A 154 -16.37 -8.65 7.78
N MET A 155 -15.31 -9.44 7.68
CA MET A 155 -13.94 -8.92 7.51
C MET A 155 -13.61 -8.57 6.07
N SER A 156 -14.12 -9.32 5.07
CA SER A 156 -13.68 -9.20 3.68
C SER A 156 -14.75 -8.77 2.69
N LEU A 157 -16.04 -8.96 2.99
CA LEU A 157 -17.14 -8.64 2.08
C LEU A 157 -17.96 -7.42 2.56
N SER A 158 -17.51 -6.73 3.60
CA SER A 158 -18.14 -5.54 4.15
C SER A 158 -17.18 -4.36 4.27
N THR A 159 -17.72 -3.17 4.52
CA THR A 159 -16.93 -1.96 4.80
C THR A 159 -16.52 -1.82 6.27
N GLU A 160 -16.76 -2.85 7.10
CA GLU A 160 -16.49 -2.83 8.54
C GLU A 160 -15.15 -3.51 8.91
N GLY A 161 -14.66 -4.40 8.06
CA GLY A 161 -13.40 -5.15 8.28
C GLY A 161 -12.19 -4.52 7.59
N ILE A 162 -11.54 -5.29 6.73
CA ILE A 162 -10.35 -4.89 5.96
C ILE A 162 -10.64 -3.63 5.12
N PHE A 163 -11.82 -3.58 4.51
CA PHE A 163 -12.27 -2.44 3.72
C PHE A 163 -12.92 -1.34 4.56
N GLY A 164 -12.54 -1.22 5.83
CA GLY A 164 -13.04 -0.22 6.77
C GLY A 164 -12.56 1.20 6.51
N THR A 165 -12.88 2.11 7.43
CA THR A 165 -12.60 3.55 7.33
C THR A 165 -11.11 3.83 7.16
N SER A 166 -10.23 3.09 7.85
CA SER A 166 -8.77 3.29 7.77
C SER A 166 -8.24 3.12 6.35
N LEU A 167 -8.64 2.04 5.67
CA LEU A 167 -8.28 1.82 4.27
C LEU A 167 -8.94 2.86 3.36
N GLY A 168 -10.15 3.30 3.70
CA GLY A 168 -10.85 4.37 2.99
C GLY A 168 -10.07 5.68 3.00
N VAL A 169 -9.61 6.12 4.16
CA VAL A 169 -8.79 7.34 4.31
C VAL A 169 -7.47 7.20 3.55
N SER A 170 -6.83 6.03 3.63
CA SER A 170 -5.62 5.73 2.86
C SER A 170 -5.85 5.86 1.36
N ALA A 171 -6.94 5.27 0.85
CA ALA A 171 -7.26 5.23 -0.57
C ALA A 171 -7.75 6.56 -1.15
N THR A 172 -8.24 7.50 -0.34
CA THR A 172 -8.77 8.77 -0.84
C THR A 172 -7.84 9.95 -0.57
N TYR A 173 -7.34 10.08 0.67
CA TYR A 173 -6.60 11.26 1.09
C TYR A 173 -5.10 11.03 1.20
N ILE A 174 -4.68 10.03 1.99
CA ILE A 174 -3.26 9.83 2.33
C ILE A 174 -2.44 9.59 1.07
N TYR A 175 -2.91 8.74 0.16
CA TYR A 175 -2.18 8.43 -1.06
C TYR A 175 -1.95 9.66 -1.94
N ILE A 176 -2.97 10.51 -2.10
CA ILE A 176 -2.87 11.74 -2.91
C ILE A 176 -1.91 12.74 -2.26
N PHE A 177 -1.98 12.92 -0.94
CA PHE A 177 -1.03 13.79 -0.22
C PHE A 177 0.41 13.29 -0.35
N MET A 178 0.63 11.97 -0.27
CA MET A 178 1.94 11.38 -0.46
C MET A 178 2.46 11.57 -1.90
N LEU A 179 1.60 11.35 -2.89
CA LEU A 179 1.92 11.57 -4.29
C LEU A 179 2.30 13.03 -4.55
N PHE A 180 1.50 13.97 -4.04
CA PHE A 180 1.75 15.40 -4.16
C PHE A 180 3.05 15.81 -3.44
N GLY A 181 3.27 15.31 -2.22
CA GLY A 181 4.51 15.54 -1.48
C GLY A 181 5.75 15.01 -2.20
N ALA A 182 5.64 13.87 -2.87
CA ALA A 182 6.72 13.31 -3.68
C ALA A 182 7.02 14.17 -4.93
N LEU A 183 5.99 14.70 -5.59
CA LEU A 183 6.12 15.61 -6.73
C LEU A 183 6.76 16.94 -6.31
N LEU A 184 6.30 17.54 -5.20
CA LEU A 184 6.89 18.77 -4.66
C LEU A 184 8.36 18.60 -4.29
N ARG A 185 8.71 17.50 -3.66
CA ARG A 185 10.11 17.20 -3.29
C ARG A 185 11.03 17.21 -4.51
N LYS A 186 10.58 16.66 -5.62
CA LYS A 186 11.35 16.64 -6.87
C LYS A 186 11.54 18.04 -7.46
N GLN A 187 10.53 18.90 -7.36
CA GLN A 187 10.61 20.29 -7.85
C GLN A 187 11.45 21.19 -6.93
N THR A 188 11.40 20.95 -5.62
CA THR A 188 12.08 21.81 -4.62
C THR A 188 13.59 21.54 -4.57
N SER A 189 14.03 20.37 -5.06
CA SER A 189 15.42 19.93 -4.88
C SER A 189 16.45 20.75 -5.65
N ASP A 190 16.15 21.29 -6.81
CA ASP A 190 17.18 21.92 -7.66
C ASP A 190 16.89 23.36 -8.12
N SER A 191 15.65 23.70 -8.44
CA SER A 191 15.35 25.02 -9.03
C SER A 191 14.93 26.06 -8.01
N PHE A 192 14.07 25.72 -7.06
CA PHE A 192 13.49 26.70 -6.12
C PHE A 192 14.52 27.16 -5.08
N ILE A 193 15.33 26.24 -4.56
CA ILE A 193 16.41 26.57 -3.61
C ILE A 193 17.47 27.40 -4.32
N SER A 194 17.77 27.11 -5.57
CA SER A 194 18.73 27.89 -6.37
C SER A 194 18.22 29.32 -6.64
N ILE A 195 16.95 29.49 -6.95
CA ILE A 195 16.31 30.80 -7.16
C ILE A 195 16.23 31.58 -5.86
N LEU A 196 15.89 30.92 -4.74
CA LEU A 196 15.87 31.56 -3.41
C LEU A 196 17.28 31.95 -2.95
N ARG A 197 18.29 31.13 -3.23
CA ARG A 197 19.71 31.46 -2.96
C ARG A 197 20.17 32.65 -3.81
N LEU A 198 19.85 32.68 -5.11
CA LEU A 198 20.15 33.79 -6.02
C LEU A 198 19.48 35.08 -5.55
N ARG A 199 18.19 35.03 -5.17
CA ARG A 199 17.45 36.20 -4.70
C ARG A 199 18.00 36.75 -3.37
N ARG A 200 18.48 35.87 -2.50
CA ARG A 200 19.11 36.24 -1.23
C ARG A 200 20.53 36.78 -1.43
N SER A 201 21.25 36.24 -2.40
CA SER A 201 22.61 36.70 -2.76
C SER A 201 22.62 38.09 -3.37
N VAL A 202 21.60 38.44 -4.16
CA VAL A 202 21.46 39.78 -4.77
C VAL A 202 21.11 40.87 -3.76
N LYS A 203 20.56 40.51 -2.59
CA LYS A 203 20.20 41.49 -1.53
C LYS A 203 21.18 41.50 -0.33
N ALA A 204 22.19 40.66 -0.34
CA ALA A 204 23.17 40.58 0.76
C ALA A 204 24.33 41.54 0.51
N PRO A 205 24.82 42.28 1.55
CA PRO A 205 26.04 43.06 1.45
C PRO A 205 27.21 42.17 1.05
N ALA A 206 28.16 42.73 0.29
CA ALA A 206 29.27 42.01 -0.35
C ALA A 206 30.11 41.12 0.60
N ASP A 207 30.07 41.39 1.89
CA ASP A 207 30.77 40.62 2.93
C ASP A 207 30.05 39.29 3.29
N LEU A 208 28.74 39.24 3.17
CA LEU A 208 27.97 38.01 3.33
C LEU A 208 28.09 37.07 2.11
N GLN A 209 28.34 37.64 0.93
CA GLN A 209 28.53 36.90 -0.31
C GLN A 209 29.83 36.06 -0.29
N LYS A 210 30.89 36.57 0.34
CA LYS A 210 32.14 35.84 0.58
C LYS A 210 32.00 34.68 1.57
N ARG A 211 31.12 34.78 2.54
CA ARG A 211 30.87 33.72 3.53
C ARG A 211 29.96 32.62 2.99
N LEU A 212 29.13 32.92 2.00
CA LEU A 212 28.22 31.96 1.37
C LEU A 212 28.84 31.23 0.16
N SER A 213 29.99 31.68 -0.33
CA SER A 213 30.78 30.96 -1.32
C SER A 213 31.61 29.83 -0.66
N TYR A 214 30.99 29.04 0.20
CA TYR A 214 31.59 27.78 0.62
C TYR A 214 31.64 26.85 -0.57
N PRO A 215 32.83 26.30 -0.87
CA PRO A 215 33.06 25.64 -2.15
C PRO A 215 32.22 24.37 -2.27
N ALA A 216 31.91 24.04 -3.52
CA ALA A 216 31.30 22.78 -3.97
C ALA A 216 32.00 21.48 -3.46
N ALA A 217 33.00 21.59 -2.59
CA ALA A 217 33.71 20.49 -1.96
C ALA A 217 32.86 19.72 -0.92
N CYS A 218 31.74 20.27 -0.45
CA CYS A 218 30.85 19.54 0.47
C CYS A 218 29.89 18.58 -0.25
N SER A 219 29.70 18.74 -1.55
CA SER A 219 28.91 17.80 -2.38
C SER A 219 29.67 16.52 -2.74
N ALA A 220 31.01 16.53 -2.60
CA ALA A 220 31.84 15.37 -2.92
C ALA A 220 31.94 14.32 -1.80
N ARG A 221 31.41 14.59 -0.60
CA ARG A 221 31.49 13.66 0.52
C ARG A 221 30.22 12.79 0.70
N TYR A 222 29.18 13.04 -0.06
CA TYR A 222 28.06 12.13 -0.21
C TYR A 222 28.08 11.65 -1.65
N PRO A 223 28.61 10.43 -1.91
CA PRO A 223 28.51 9.84 -3.23
C PRO A 223 27.04 9.78 -3.56
N ALA A 224 26.69 10.30 -4.72
CA ALA A 224 25.34 10.29 -5.27
C ALA A 224 24.72 8.91 -5.01
N VAL A 225 23.94 8.78 -3.98
CA VAL A 225 23.03 7.65 -3.79
C VAL A 225 22.15 7.70 -5.02
N ARG A 226 22.35 6.72 -5.88
CA ARG A 226 21.69 6.58 -7.18
C ARG A 226 20.22 6.88 -7.04
N LEU A 227 19.84 8.01 -7.56
CA LEU A 227 18.49 8.59 -7.61
C LEU A 227 17.58 7.83 -8.59
N GLN A 228 17.72 6.50 -8.70
CA GLN A 228 16.98 5.71 -9.70
C GLN A 228 15.80 4.89 -9.14
N MET A 229 15.49 4.93 -7.81
CA MET A 229 14.42 4.08 -7.26
C MET A 229 13.51 4.76 -6.22
N LEU A 230 13.41 6.06 -6.22
CA LEU A 230 12.69 6.79 -5.16
C LEU A 230 11.15 6.87 -5.28
N PRO A 231 10.46 6.73 -6.43
CA PRO A 231 9.01 6.86 -6.42
C PRO A 231 8.28 5.70 -5.72
N ALA A 232 8.81 4.47 -5.80
CA ALA A 232 8.16 3.32 -5.18
C ALA A 232 8.48 3.16 -3.69
N GLN A 233 9.69 3.54 -3.26
CA GLN A 233 10.11 3.42 -1.87
C GLN A 233 9.58 4.54 -0.96
N ALA A 234 9.25 5.70 -1.51
CA ALA A 234 8.68 6.80 -0.74
C ALA A 234 7.22 6.55 -0.31
N LEU A 235 6.52 5.64 -0.98
CA LEU A 235 5.14 5.26 -0.66
C LEU A 235 5.05 4.11 0.36
N LEU A 236 6.16 3.42 0.61
CA LEU A 236 6.20 2.21 1.43
C LEU A 236 6.05 2.39 2.94
N PRO A 237 6.52 3.47 3.59
CA PRO A 237 6.37 3.62 5.03
C PRO A 237 4.95 3.94 5.49
N PHE A 238 4.00 4.20 4.57
CA PHE A 238 2.64 4.63 4.88
C PHE A 238 1.55 3.69 4.36
N LEU A 239 1.94 2.53 3.84
CA LEU A 239 1.06 1.40 3.54
C LEU A 239 1.20 0.34 4.64
#